data_e803874deaffa8299e908233fdd8bc3d
#
_entry.id   e803874deaffa8299e908233fdd8bc3d
#
_cell.length_a   1.000
_cell.length_b   1.000
_cell.length_c   1.000
_cell.angle_alpha   90.00
_cell.angle_beta   90.00
_cell.angle_gamma   90.00
#
_symmetry.space_group_name_H-M   'P 1'
#
loop_
_entity.id
_entity.type
_entity.pdbx_description
1 polymer ?
#
loop_
_entity_poly.entity_id
_entity_poly.type
_entity_poly.pdbx_seq_one_letter_code
_entity_poly.pdbx_strand_id
1 'polypeptide(L)'
;MIGGRARVVALAGFAGLIVGIVLTVLAQRGEPALQSGGRRVIRPEKAPNTGLPFSPGIQVGSTLYLAGHLGRDPVTSQLVPGGIEAETRQALANLGDVLKTAGMDFQDVTTVTAYITNFDDFPKFNEVYREFFPKDPPARATVQVAALNAGARVELQMIAVKR
;
A
#
# COMPACT_ATOMS: atom_id res chain seq x y z
N MET A 1 37.28 60.52 48.30
CA MET A 1 36.78 59.59 49.34
C MET A 1 35.63 58.83 48.70
N ILE A 2 35.66 57.48 48.76
CA ILE A 2 34.59 56.51 48.46
C ILE A 2 34.11 56.57 47.04
N GLY A 3 34.52 55.76 46.05
CA GLY A 3 34.73 54.33 46.02
C GLY A 3 33.44 53.62 45.61
N GLY A 4 32.98 53.77 44.37
CA GLY A 4 31.84 53.05 43.86
C GLY A 4 32.25 52.15 42.69
N ARG A 5 32.65 50.91 43.01
CA ARG A 5 32.83 49.82 41.97
C ARG A 5 31.48 49.42 41.49
N ALA A 6 31.09 49.84 40.30
CA ALA A 6 29.93 49.28 39.63
C ALA A 6 30.25 47.85 39.09
N ARG A 7 29.47 46.91 39.55
CA ARG A 7 29.52 45.48 39.17
C ARG A 7 29.04 45.31 37.74
N VAL A 8 29.94 44.98 36.83
CA VAL A 8 29.62 44.38 35.54
C VAL A 8 29.75 42.87 35.71
N VAL A 9 28.70 42.24 36.18
CA VAL A 9 28.55 40.76 36.11
C VAL A 9 27.08 40.48 35.88
N ALA A 10 26.75 39.95 34.75
CA ALA A 10 25.56 39.16 34.44
C ALA A 10 24.94 39.48 33.08
N LEU A 11 25.71 39.40 32.00
CA LEU A 11 25.09 39.33 30.67
C LEU A 11 25.67 38.18 29.79
N ALA A 12 26.73 37.51 30.25
CA ALA A 12 27.33 36.42 29.50
C ALA A 12 26.62 35.03 29.71
N GLY A 13 25.83 34.88 30.78
CA GLY A 13 25.20 33.60 31.12
C GLY A 13 23.90 33.30 30.35
N PHE A 14 23.15 34.33 29.97
CA PHE A 14 21.86 34.12 29.30
C PHE A 14 21.98 33.78 27.79
N ALA A 15 22.94 34.39 27.10
CA ALA A 15 23.13 34.11 25.66
C ALA A 15 23.65 32.69 25.42
N GLY A 16 24.52 32.16 26.30
CA GLY A 16 25.02 30.79 26.17
C GLY A 16 23.95 29.71 26.41
N LEU A 17 23.02 29.96 27.35
CA LEU A 17 21.94 29.02 27.66
C LEU A 17 20.91 28.94 26.54
N ILE A 18 20.56 30.07 25.91
CA ILE A 18 19.61 30.09 24.77
C ILE A 18 20.20 29.40 23.54
N VAL A 19 21.48 29.64 23.24
CA VAL A 19 22.15 28.98 22.12
C VAL A 19 22.26 27.47 22.37
N GLY A 20 22.55 27.03 23.60
CA GLY A 20 22.58 25.62 23.97
C GLY A 20 21.23 24.93 23.84
N ILE A 21 20.14 25.59 24.28
CA ILE A 21 18.77 25.03 24.18
C ILE A 21 18.32 24.96 22.71
N VAL A 22 18.61 25.99 21.90
CA VAL A 22 18.26 26.00 20.48
C VAL A 22 19.02 24.92 19.71
N LEU A 23 20.32 24.72 20.00
CA LEU A 23 21.11 23.63 19.41
C LEU A 23 20.63 22.26 19.84
N THR A 24 20.22 22.08 21.10
CA THR A 24 19.69 20.80 21.60
C THR A 24 18.32 20.48 20.98
N VAL A 25 17.46 21.50 20.80
CA VAL A 25 16.14 21.32 20.15
C VAL A 25 16.27 21.04 18.65
N LEU A 26 17.27 21.63 17.97
CA LEU A 26 17.55 21.33 16.55
C LEU A 26 18.19 19.96 16.36
N ALA A 27 19.00 19.47 17.30
CA ALA A 27 19.58 18.13 17.26
C ALA A 27 18.55 17.02 17.55
N GLN A 28 17.43 17.34 18.18
CA GLN A 28 16.33 16.38 18.46
C GLN A 28 15.28 16.32 17.35
N ARG A 29 15.40 17.08 16.27
CA ARG A 29 14.72 16.75 15.02
C ARG A 29 15.50 15.60 14.36
N GLY A 30 15.52 14.45 15.04
CA GLY A 30 15.92 13.21 14.44
C GLY A 30 15.14 13.08 13.13
N GLU A 31 15.84 12.87 12.03
CA GLU A 31 15.21 12.33 10.82
C GLU A 31 14.31 11.19 11.28
N PRO A 32 13.06 11.07 10.75
CA PRO A 32 12.26 9.92 11.06
C PRO A 32 13.12 8.70 10.68
N ALA A 33 13.59 8.00 11.69
CA ALA A 33 14.28 6.74 11.47
C ALA A 33 13.36 5.96 10.54
N LEU A 34 13.82 5.64 9.33
CA LEU A 34 13.21 4.67 8.46
C LEU A 34 13.08 3.43 9.34
N GLN A 35 11.92 3.29 9.99
CA GLN A 35 11.61 2.07 10.72
C GLN A 35 11.80 0.99 9.68
N SER A 36 12.82 0.19 9.85
CA SER A 36 13.06 -1.01 9.07
C SER A 36 11.86 -1.92 9.32
N GLY A 37 10.77 -1.62 8.62
CA GLY A 37 9.52 -2.36 8.71
C GLY A 37 9.81 -3.79 8.33
N GLY A 38 9.85 -4.68 9.32
CA GLY A 38 10.05 -6.09 9.09
C GLY A 38 9.04 -6.59 8.05
N ARG A 39 9.40 -7.61 7.29
CA ARG A 39 8.50 -8.28 6.35
C ARG A 39 7.32 -8.90 7.12
N ARG A 40 6.10 -8.53 6.76
CA ARG A 40 4.86 -9.04 7.34
C ARG A 40 4.01 -9.71 6.28
N VAL A 41 3.52 -10.92 6.54
CA VAL A 41 2.52 -11.59 5.70
C VAL A 41 1.14 -10.99 6.00
N ILE A 42 0.42 -10.59 4.97
CA ILE A 42 -0.96 -10.11 5.03
C ILE A 42 -1.86 -11.21 4.46
N ARG A 43 -2.73 -11.74 5.30
CA ARG A 43 -3.68 -12.79 4.94
C ARG A 43 -5.05 -12.45 5.53
N PRO A 44 -6.06 -12.15 4.71
CA PRO A 44 -7.43 -11.98 5.18
C PRO A 44 -7.91 -13.24 5.91
N GLU A 45 -8.71 -13.08 6.96
CA GLU A 45 -9.24 -14.20 7.74
C GLU A 45 -10.05 -15.19 6.86
N LYS A 46 -10.79 -14.64 5.91
CA LYS A 46 -11.61 -15.43 4.96
C LYS A 46 -10.84 -15.94 3.74
N ALA A 47 -9.54 -15.61 3.62
CA ALA A 47 -8.76 -16.10 2.48
C ALA A 47 -8.62 -17.63 2.58
N PRO A 48 -8.98 -18.37 1.51
CA PRO A 48 -8.87 -19.82 1.52
C PRO A 48 -7.41 -20.22 1.70
N ASN A 49 -7.18 -21.24 2.55
CA ASN A 49 -5.88 -21.88 2.62
C ASN A 49 -5.75 -22.84 1.44
N THR A 50 -5.20 -22.35 0.36
CA THR A 50 -5.06 -23.12 -0.90
C THR A 50 -3.91 -24.14 -0.86
N GLY A 51 -3.07 -24.14 0.17
CA GLY A 51 -1.83 -24.94 0.21
C GLY A 51 -0.77 -24.52 -0.82
N LEU A 52 -1.04 -23.46 -1.61
CA LEU A 52 -0.11 -22.97 -2.62
C LEU A 52 1.05 -22.19 -1.99
N PRO A 53 2.27 -22.25 -2.57
CA PRO A 53 3.48 -21.70 -1.99
C PRO A 53 3.62 -20.17 -2.18
N PHE A 54 2.56 -19.39 -1.86
CA PHE A 54 2.59 -17.93 -1.90
C PHE A 54 1.73 -17.32 -0.79
N SER A 55 1.94 -16.03 -0.54
CA SER A 55 1.16 -15.23 0.40
C SER A 55 0.25 -14.28 -0.36
N PRO A 56 -1.00 -14.04 0.07
CA PRO A 56 -1.91 -13.08 -0.57
C PRO A 56 -1.34 -11.66 -0.61
N GLY A 57 -0.60 -11.26 0.42
CA GLY A 57 0.11 -10.00 0.46
C GLY A 57 1.35 -10.06 1.33
N ILE A 58 2.35 -9.26 0.97
CA ILE A 58 3.57 -9.04 1.75
C ILE A 58 3.72 -7.54 1.97
N GLN A 59 3.76 -7.12 3.22
CA GLN A 59 4.04 -5.73 3.57
C GLN A 59 5.48 -5.57 4.04
N VAL A 60 6.15 -4.53 3.53
CA VAL A 60 7.49 -4.09 3.94
C VAL A 60 7.44 -2.58 4.14
N GLY A 61 7.58 -2.12 5.36
CA GLY A 61 7.41 -0.70 5.70
C GLY A 61 6.01 -0.22 5.31
N SER A 62 5.92 0.86 4.54
CA SER A 62 4.67 1.41 4.00
C SER A 62 4.18 0.71 2.74
N THR A 63 4.98 -0.18 2.12
CA THR A 63 4.65 -0.81 0.85
C THR A 63 4.03 -2.18 1.04
N LEU A 64 2.91 -2.42 0.37
CA LEU A 64 2.22 -3.72 0.29
C LEU A 64 2.31 -4.26 -1.14
N TYR A 65 2.88 -5.44 -1.27
CA TYR A 65 2.92 -6.24 -2.49
C TYR A 65 1.81 -7.27 -2.42
N LEU A 66 0.83 -7.18 -3.31
CA LEU A 66 -0.27 -8.13 -3.39
C LEU A 66 0.04 -9.18 -4.47
N ALA A 67 -0.27 -10.44 -4.19
CA ALA A 67 -0.19 -11.50 -5.17
C ALA A 67 -1.20 -11.29 -6.31
N GLY A 68 -1.07 -12.05 -7.40
CA GLY A 68 -2.09 -12.14 -8.43
C GLY A 68 -3.38 -12.76 -7.86
N HIS A 69 -4.52 -12.12 -8.12
CA HIS A 69 -5.84 -12.59 -7.70
C HIS A 69 -6.73 -12.80 -8.90
N LEU A 70 -7.34 -13.98 -8.94
CA LEU A 70 -8.39 -14.36 -9.89
C LEU A 70 -9.77 -14.00 -9.30
N GLY A 71 -10.77 -14.00 -10.16
CA GLY A 71 -12.18 -13.85 -9.76
C GLY A 71 -12.76 -15.08 -9.07
N ARG A 72 -12.12 -15.55 -8.01
CA ARG A 72 -12.57 -16.71 -7.23
C ARG A 72 -13.42 -16.28 -6.05
N ASP A 73 -14.52 -16.96 -5.86
CA ASP A 73 -15.30 -16.86 -4.62
C ASP A 73 -14.46 -17.34 -3.43
N PRO A 74 -14.33 -16.53 -2.35
CA PRO A 74 -13.45 -16.85 -1.22
C PRO A 74 -13.91 -18.04 -0.38
N VAL A 75 -15.20 -18.45 -0.47
CA VAL A 75 -15.75 -19.58 0.27
C VAL A 75 -15.57 -20.89 -0.50
N THR A 76 -15.96 -20.89 -1.77
CA THR A 76 -15.94 -22.09 -2.61
C THR A 76 -14.64 -22.31 -3.34
N SER A 77 -13.79 -21.27 -3.45
CA SER A 77 -12.56 -21.25 -4.25
C SER A 77 -12.78 -21.47 -5.75
N GLN A 78 -14.02 -21.48 -6.23
CA GLN A 78 -14.35 -21.60 -7.65
C GLN A 78 -14.37 -20.22 -8.31
N LEU A 79 -14.12 -20.16 -9.62
CA LEU A 79 -14.34 -18.94 -10.39
C LEU A 79 -15.82 -18.58 -10.34
N VAL A 80 -16.11 -17.29 -10.15
CA VAL A 80 -17.49 -16.81 -10.21
C VAL A 80 -18.02 -16.90 -11.64
N PRO A 81 -19.27 -17.31 -11.84
CA PRO A 81 -19.91 -17.29 -13.16
C PRO A 81 -20.18 -15.84 -13.61
N GLY A 82 -20.24 -15.59 -14.91
CA GLY A 82 -20.59 -14.29 -15.48
C GLY A 82 -19.47 -13.63 -16.28
N GLY A 83 -18.39 -14.36 -16.55
CA GLY A 83 -17.32 -13.93 -17.45
C GLY A 83 -16.47 -12.79 -16.89
N ILE A 84 -15.87 -12.01 -17.83
CA ILE A 84 -14.86 -11.01 -17.48
C ILE A 84 -15.35 -9.98 -16.46
N GLU A 85 -16.59 -9.53 -16.53
CA GLU A 85 -17.13 -8.50 -15.63
C GLU A 85 -17.25 -9.03 -14.20
N ALA A 86 -17.85 -10.22 -14.03
CA ALA A 86 -18.01 -10.85 -12.73
C ALA A 86 -16.65 -11.24 -12.13
N GLU A 87 -15.77 -11.84 -12.94
CA GLU A 87 -14.43 -12.23 -12.50
C GLU A 87 -13.58 -11.00 -12.10
N THR A 88 -13.66 -9.89 -12.87
CA THR A 88 -12.95 -8.65 -12.54
C THR A 88 -13.44 -8.08 -11.21
N ARG A 89 -14.76 -8.00 -11.02
CA ARG A 89 -15.35 -7.49 -9.78
C ARG A 89 -14.94 -8.32 -8.58
N GLN A 90 -14.96 -9.64 -8.72
CA GLN A 90 -14.56 -10.54 -7.64
C GLN A 90 -13.05 -10.48 -7.37
N ALA A 91 -12.21 -10.41 -8.39
CA ALA A 91 -10.76 -10.27 -8.22
C ALA A 91 -10.41 -8.97 -7.48
N LEU A 92 -11.06 -7.84 -7.84
CA LEU A 92 -10.90 -6.56 -7.14
C LEU A 92 -11.42 -6.64 -5.70
N ALA A 93 -12.56 -7.29 -5.45
CA ALA A 93 -13.06 -7.49 -4.09
C ALA A 93 -12.06 -8.29 -3.23
N ASN A 94 -11.48 -9.36 -3.76
CA ASN A 94 -10.48 -10.17 -3.06
C ASN A 94 -9.22 -9.36 -2.73
N LEU A 95 -8.74 -8.52 -3.68
CA LEU A 95 -7.62 -7.59 -3.46
C LEU A 95 -7.96 -6.52 -2.41
N GLY A 96 -9.21 -6.02 -2.42
CA GLY A 96 -9.73 -5.10 -1.41
C GLY A 96 -9.68 -5.68 0.01
N ASP A 97 -9.95 -6.97 0.17
CA ASP A 97 -9.84 -7.64 1.48
C ASP A 97 -8.39 -7.72 1.95
N VAL A 98 -7.42 -7.93 1.05
CA VAL A 98 -5.98 -7.90 1.38
C VAL A 98 -5.56 -6.49 1.77
N LEU A 99 -5.95 -5.47 1.00
CA LEU A 99 -5.69 -4.06 1.32
C LEU A 99 -6.25 -3.71 2.71
N LYS A 100 -7.51 -4.01 2.97
CA LYS A 100 -8.18 -3.76 4.25
C LYS A 100 -7.47 -4.43 5.42
N THR A 101 -7.03 -5.68 5.25
CA THR A 101 -6.28 -6.42 6.28
C THR A 101 -4.93 -5.77 6.59
N ALA A 102 -4.34 -5.07 5.62
CA ALA A 102 -3.14 -4.27 5.80
C ALA A 102 -3.41 -2.86 6.38
N GLY A 103 -4.68 -2.48 6.58
CA GLY A 103 -5.07 -1.13 6.96
C GLY A 103 -4.90 -0.11 5.84
N MET A 104 -5.14 -0.53 4.60
CA MET A 104 -5.06 0.24 3.36
C MET A 104 -6.39 0.14 2.59
N ASP A 105 -6.52 0.95 1.55
CA ASP A 105 -7.64 0.93 0.61
C ASP A 105 -7.16 1.11 -0.85
N PHE A 106 -8.11 1.19 -1.80
CA PHE A 106 -7.79 1.37 -3.22
C PHE A 106 -7.10 2.70 -3.55
N GLN A 107 -7.21 3.71 -2.69
CA GLN A 107 -6.51 4.99 -2.89
C GLN A 107 -5.02 4.90 -2.56
N ASP A 108 -4.59 3.86 -1.83
CA ASP A 108 -3.18 3.57 -1.56
C ASP A 108 -2.52 2.80 -2.73
N VAL A 109 -3.31 2.27 -3.68
CA VAL A 109 -2.78 1.50 -4.82
C VAL A 109 -2.03 2.42 -5.78
N THR A 110 -0.79 2.10 -6.05
CA THR A 110 0.09 2.88 -6.94
C THR A 110 0.26 2.24 -8.31
N THR A 111 0.21 0.91 -8.37
CA THR A 111 0.44 0.15 -9.61
C THR A 111 -0.46 -1.08 -9.66
N VAL A 112 -0.99 -1.35 -10.86
CA VAL A 112 -1.76 -2.55 -11.18
C VAL A 112 -1.21 -3.20 -12.45
N THR A 113 -1.01 -4.50 -12.41
CA THR A 113 -0.81 -5.32 -13.61
C THR A 113 -2.05 -6.19 -13.80
N ALA A 114 -2.69 -6.05 -14.97
CA ALA A 114 -3.85 -6.84 -15.36
C ALA A 114 -3.43 -7.82 -16.47
N TYR A 115 -3.66 -9.10 -16.23
CA TYR A 115 -3.51 -10.16 -17.20
C TYR A 115 -4.89 -10.57 -17.67
N ILE A 116 -5.16 -10.54 -18.98
CA ILE A 116 -6.43 -10.97 -19.57
C ILE A 116 -6.18 -12.03 -20.66
N THR A 117 -7.11 -12.94 -20.83
CA THR A 117 -6.95 -14.02 -21.83
C THR A 117 -7.47 -13.66 -23.21
N ASN A 118 -8.30 -12.59 -23.31
CA ASN A 118 -8.82 -12.09 -24.58
C ASN A 118 -8.95 -10.55 -24.52
N PHE A 119 -8.32 -9.82 -25.45
CA PHE A 119 -8.45 -8.36 -25.55
C PHE A 119 -9.84 -7.86 -25.99
N ASP A 120 -10.68 -8.73 -26.56
CA ASP A 120 -12.08 -8.39 -26.85
C ASP A 120 -12.86 -8.07 -25.56
N ASP A 121 -12.41 -8.64 -24.41
CA ASP A 121 -12.96 -8.37 -23.09
C ASP A 121 -12.50 -7.03 -22.49
N PHE A 122 -11.50 -6.35 -23.08
CA PHE A 122 -10.87 -5.16 -22.51
C PHE A 122 -11.85 -3.99 -22.23
N PRO A 123 -12.84 -3.68 -23.11
CA PRO A 123 -13.83 -2.63 -22.79
C PRO A 123 -14.63 -2.95 -21.52
N LYS A 124 -15.16 -4.17 -21.40
CA LYS A 124 -15.96 -4.63 -20.26
C LYS A 124 -15.14 -4.69 -18.97
N PHE A 125 -13.89 -5.16 -19.07
CA PHE A 125 -12.94 -5.09 -17.96
C PHE A 125 -12.78 -3.65 -17.46
N ASN A 126 -12.59 -2.68 -18.35
CA ASN A 126 -12.43 -1.28 -18.00
C ASN A 126 -13.69 -0.65 -17.35
N GLU A 127 -14.89 -1.08 -17.73
CA GLU A 127 -16.14 -0.62 -17.11
C GLU A 127 -16.13 -0.97 -15.62
N VAL A 128 -15.88 -2.23 -15.28
CA VAL A 128 -15.80 -2.68 -13.89
C VAL A 128 -14.62 -2.03 -13.15
N TYR A 129 -13.47 -1.92 -13.80
CA TYR A 129 -12.28 -1.33 -13.18
C TYR A 129 -12.53 0.11 -12.70
N ARG A 130 -13.29 0.93 -13.47
CA ARG A 130 -13.66 2.30 -13.10
C ARG A 130 -14.55 2.37 -11.84
N GLU A 131 -15.30 1.33 -11.52
CA GLU A 131 -16.11 1.30 -10.29
C GLU A 131 -15.24 1.36 -9.04
N PHE A 132 -14.03 0.77 -9.09
CA PHE A 132 -13.09 0.72 -7.98
C PHE A 132 -12.08 1.89 -7.98
N PHE A 133 -11.81 2.46 -9.15
CA PHE A 133 -10.90 3.58 -9.34
C PHE A 133 -11.60 4.73 -10.08
N PRO A 134 -12.61 5.37 -9.45
CA PRO A 134 -13.41 6.41 -10.10
C PRO A 134 -12.64 7.72 -10.27
N LYS A 135 -11.61 7.95 -9.46
CA LYS A 135 -10.80 9.15 -9.46
C LYS A 135 -9.33 8.79 -9.26
N ASP A 136 -8.43 9.51 -9.97
CA ASP A 136 -6.98 9.37 -9.86
C ASP A 136 -6.52 7.88 -9.91
N PRO A 137 -6.83 7.13 -10.99
CA PRO A 137 -6.52 5.71 -11.08
C PRO A 137 -5.00 5.45 -11.01
N PRO A 138 -4.57 4.32 -10.45
CA PRO A 138 -3.16 3.95 -10.39
C PRO A 138 -2.56 3.74 -11.79
N ALA A 139 -1.22 3.78 -11.87
CA ALA A 139 -0.52 3.34 -13.07
C ALA A 139 -0.89 1.89 -13.38
N ARG A 140 -1.16 1.57 -14.65
CA ARG A 140 -1.60 0.23 -15.04
C ARG A 140 -0.93 -0.25 -16.32
N ALA A 141 -0.46 -1.49 -16.31
CA ALA A 141 -0.22 -2.28 -17.51
C ALA A 141 -1.35 -3.32 -17.67
N THR A 142 -1.82 -3.52 -18.90
CA THR A 142 -2.74 -4.61 -19.24
C THR A 142 -2.14 -5.41 -20.38
N VAL A 143 -2.02 -6.72 -20.20
CA VAL A 143 -1.40 -7.62 -21.17
C VAL A 143 -2.30 -8.82 -21.44
N GLN A 144 -2.33 -9.29 -22.68
CA GLN A 144 -2.95 -10.55 -23.01
C GLN A 144 -1.98 -11.68 -22.75
N VAL A 145 -2.48 -12.74 -22.12
CA VAL A 145 -1.75 -13.98 -21.84
C VAL A 145 -2.44 -15.17 -22.50
N ALA A 146 -1.66 -16.22 -22.74
CA ALA A 146 -2.17 -17.43 -23.41
C ALA A 146 -3.24 -18.16 -22.58
N ALA A 147 -3.08 -18.21 -21.25
CA ALA A 147 -4.02 -18.82 -20.32
C ALA A 147 -3.77 -18.32 -18.89
N LEU A 148 -4.79 -18.46 -18.05
CA LEU A 148 -4.74 -18.26 -16.60
C LEU A 148 -5.22 -19.54 -15.91
N ASN A 149 -4.85 -19.70 -14.64
CA ASN A 149 -5.23 -20.86 -13.84
C ASN A 149 -6.76 -21.03 -13.82
N ALA A 150 -7.20 -22.30 -13.91
CA ALA A 150 -8.60 -22.71 -13.90
C ALA A 150 -9.46 -22.12 -15.05
N GLY A 151 -8.83 -21.63 -16.12
CA GLY A 151 -9.55 -21.00 -17.24
C GLY A 151 -10.10 -19.61 -16.93
N ALA A 152 -9.53 -18.92 -15.93
CA ALA A 152 -9.89 -17.55 -15.61
C ALA A 152 -9.66 -16.61 -16.79
N ARG A 153 -10.48 -15.58 -16.90
CA ARG A 153 -10.39 -14.54 -17.93
C ARG A 153 -9.48 -13.38 -17.52
N VAL A 154 -9.32 -13.17 -16.22
CA VAL A 154 -8.53 -12.07 -15.67
C VAL A 154 -7.78 -12.50 -14.40
N GLU A 155 -6.57 -11.95 -14.26
CA GLU A 155 -5.79 -11.94 -13.03
C GLU A 155 -5.30 -10.52 -12.79
N LEU A 156 -5.36 -10.07 -11.54
CA LEU A 156 -4.92 -8.73 -11.15
C LEU A 156 -3.86 -8.81 -10.06
N GLN A 157 -2.75 -8.11 -10.26
CA GLN A 157 -1.69 -7.92 -9.27
C GLN A 157 -1.55 -6.44 -8.95
N MET A 158 -1.26 -6.10 -7.68
CA MET A 158 -1.16 -4.70 -7.24
C MET A 158 0.05 -4.45 -6.35
N ILE A 159 0.47 -3.18 -6.33
CA ILE A 159 1.36 -2.63 -5.32
C ILE A 159 0.64 -1.42 -4.72
N ALA A 160 0.60 -1.35 -3.39
CA ALA A 160 0.04 -0.22 -2.65
C ALA A 160 1.09 0.38 -1.72
N VAL A 161 1.03 1.70 -1.50
CA VAL A 161 1.90 2.43 -0.58
C VAL A 161 1.02 3.23 0.36
N LYS A 162 1.12 2.95 1.65
CA LYS A 162 0.32 3.63 2.67
C LYS A 162 0.67 5.12 2.69
N ARG A 163 -0.35 5.95 2.61
CA ARG A 163 -0.27 7.43 2.71
C ARG A 163 -0.06 7.88 4.15
#